data_ae727c98d8b7e702a96aa6010983c496
#
_entry.id   ae727c98d8b7e702a96aa6010983c496
#
_cell.length_a   1.000
_cell.length_b   1.000
_cell.length_c   1.000
_cell.angle_alpha   90.00
_cell.angle_beta   90.00
_cell.angle_gamma   90.00
#
_symmetry.space_group_name_H-M   'P 1'
#
loop_
_entity.id
_entity.type
_entity.pdbx_description
1 polymer ?
#
loop_
_entity_poly.entity_id
_entity_poly.type
_entity_poly.pdbx_seq_one_letter_code
_entity_poly.pdbx_strand_id
1 'polypeptide(L)'
;MNAPLAAGQTSRMIDLHCHILPGVDDGPTSLNESLKLARFFVADGITVVTATPHCHSSIHLLRSDILPHVSAFNRELKAAGIPLIVLPGSEIQAFNSAAYRREFEADVFCHLGDSRTFTLLEFSWSEELFPADSVELIKWIRERNMRPIVAHPERHHYFRQRPELLQPLVDAGAWIQITVDSLLGNFGPEAKVFAERFLRTHRDAILASDAHNTKRCSGLSAGYAWVTEHLGSERSQDLLDRAEMVRMSLMAEQATIPTIQSKAG
;
A
#
# COMPACT_ATOMS: atom_id res chain seq x y z
N MET A 1 29.90 0.14 -2.05
CA MET A 1 29.80 -1.26 -2.55
C MET A 1 28.85 -1.97 -1.61
N ASN A 2 27.56 -2.07 -2.01
CA ASN A 2 26.52 -2.69 -1.20
C ASN A 2 26.68 -4.21 -1.30
N ALA A 3 26.84 -4.88 -0.15
CA ALA A 3 26.84 -6.33 -0.10
C ALA A 3 25.46 -6.84 -0.54
N PRO A 4 25.35 -7.79 -1.49
CA PRO A 4 24.08 -8.38 -1.84
C PRO A 4 23.54 -9.18 -0.65
N LEU A 5 22.22 -9.06 -0.41
CA LEU A 5 21.48 -9.97 0.47
C LEU A 5 21.86 -11.41 0.12
N ALA A 6 22.06 -12.25 1.14
CA ALA A 6 22.58 -13.61 0.98
C ALA A 6 21.78 -14.39 -0.07
N ALA A 7 22.47 -14.90 -1.08
CA ALA A 7 21.91 -15.75 -2.12
C ALA A 7 21.36 -17.05 -1.49
N GLY A 8 20.03 -17.14 -1.34
CA GLY A 8 19.39 -18.35 -0.80
C GLY A 8 17.90 -18.23 -0.53
N GLN A 9 17.36 -17.05 -0.33
CA GLN A 9 15.93 -16.78 -0.31
C GLN A 9 15.63 -15.80 -1.46
N THR A 10 14.98 -16.27 -2.51
CA THR A 10 14.29 -15.39 -3.45
C THR A 10 13.24 -14.66 -2.63
N SER A 11 13.57 -13.48 -2.10
CA SER A 11 12.65 -12.67 -1.32
C SER A 11 11.49 -12.31 -2.24
N ARG A 12 10.34 -12.90 -1.98
CA ARG A 12 9.10 -12.59 -2.70
C ARG A 12 8.51 -11.34 -2.06
N MET A 13 9.15 -10.18 -2.28
CA MET A 13 8.64 -8.93 -1.74
C MET A 13 7.30 -8.58 -2.39
N ILE A 14 6.41 -8.03 -1.57
CA ILE A 14 5.17 -7.39 -2.02
C ILE A 14 5.22 -5.91 -1.71
N ASP A 15 4.77 -5.10 -2.67
CA ASP A 15 4.45 -3.70 -2.44
C ASP A 15 2.94 -3.54 -2.29
N LEU A 16 2.51 -3.06 -1.14
CA LEU A 16 1.10 -2.95 -0.77
C LEU A 16 0.47 -1.60 -1.13
N HIS A 17 1.28 -0.65 -1.64
CA HIS A 17 0.81 0.67 -2.01
C HIS A 17 1.63 1.22 -3.17
N CYS A 18 1.04 1.26 -4.36
CA CYS A 18 1.62 1.91 -5.54
C CYS A 18 0.55 2.30 -6.57
N HIS A 19 0.84 3.36 -7.34
CA HIS A 19 0.01 3.89 -8.41
C HIS A 19 0.55 3.44 -9.77
N ILE A 20 0.44 2.13 -10.07
CA ILE A 20 1.06 1.53 -11.26
C ILE A 20 0.15 1.48 -12.48
N LEU A 21 -1.17 1.66 -12.32
CA LEU A 21 -2.12 1.55 -13.43
C LEU A 21 -2.01 2.74 -14.38
N PRO A 22 -2.01 2.52 -15.71
CA PRO A 22 -1.80 3.58 -16.66
C PRO A 22 -3.02 4.50 -16.82
N GLY A 23 -2.86 5.80 -16.58
CA GLY A 23 -3.84 6.83 -16.92
C GLY A 23 -5.11 6.84 -16.07
N VAL A 24 -5.07 6.27 -14.86
CA VAL A 24 -6.27 6.22 -13.98
C VAL A 24 -6.24 7.28 -12.87
N ASP A 25 -5.06 7.68 -12.43
CA ASP A 25 -4.84 8.69 -11.39
C ASP A 25 -3.57 9.51 -11.68
N ASP A 26 -2.87 10.01 -10.66
CA ASP A 26 -1.62 10.78 -10.78
C ASP A 26 -0.35 9.90 -10.91
N GLY A 27 -0.53 8.60 -11.09
CA GLY A 27 0.52 7.64 -11.44
C GLY A 27 0.98 7.76 -12.91
N PRO A 28 1.46 6.67 -13.53
CA PRO A 28 1.91 6.65 -14.92
C PRO A 28 0.82 7.12 -15.90
N THR A 29 1.14 8.03 -16.80
CA THR A 29 0.19 8.56 -17.78
C THR A 29 -0.03 7.64 -18.98
N SER A 30 0.83 6.64 -19.16
CA SER A 30 0.81 5.71 -20.30
C SER A 30 1.20 4.27 -19.91
N LEU A 31 0.75 3.31 -20.71
CA LEU A 31 1.15 1.91 -20.57
C LEU A 31 2.68 1.73 -20.55
N ASN A 32 3.41 2.48 -21.40
CA ASN A 32 4.86 2.38 -21.45
C ASN A 32 5.53 2.82 -20.13
N GLU A 33 5.01 3.84 -19.47
CA GLU A 33 5.50 4.28 -18.16
C GLU A 33 5.18 3.25 -17.08
N SER A 34 3.98 2.68 -17.07
CA SER A 34 3.60 1.57 -16.16
C SER A 34 4.49 0.34 -16.36
N LEU A 35 4.80 -0.04 -17.60
CA LEU A 35 5.72 -1.14 -17.88
C LEU A 35 7.16 -0.84 -17.45
N LYS A 36 7.61 0.42 -17.52
CA LYS A 36 8.92 0.83 -16.96
C LYS A 36 8.94 0.70 -15.44
N LEU A 37 7.88 1.15 -14.77
CA LEU A 37 7.75 1.01 -13.32
C LEU A 37 7.69 -0.47 -12.89
N ALA A 38 6.96 -1.29 -13.65
CA ALA A 38 6.90 -2.74 -13.40
C ALA A 38 8.28 -3.42 -13.53
N ARG A 39 9.08 -3.05 -14.53
CA ARG A 39 10.46 -3.55 -14.65
C ARG A 39 11.35 -3.10 -13.50
N PHE A 40 11.17 -1.88 -13.03
CA PHE A 40 11.86 -1.37 -11.85
C PHE A 40 11.52 -2.22 -10.62
N PHE A 41 10.24 -2.50 -10.36
CA PHE A 41 9.83 -3.35 -9.25
C PHE A 41 10.43 -4.76 -9.32
N VAL A 42 10.41 -5.39 -10.50
CA VAL A 42 11.04 -6.71 -10.68
C VAL A 42 12.54 -6.66 -10.43
N ALA A 43 13.23 -5.62 -10.89
CA ALA A 43 14.66 -5.44 -10.66
C ALA A 43 14.98 -5.20 -9.17
N ASP A 44 14.06 -4.60 -8.42
CA ASP A 44 14.14 -4.41 -6.96
C ASP A 44 13.83 -5.70 -6.16
N GLY A 45 13.37 -6.77 -6.82
CA GLY A 45 13.02 -8.05 -6.18
C GLY A 45 11.54 -8.16 -5.76
N ILE A 46 10.70 -7.21 -6.17
CA ILE A 46 9.25 -7.25 -5.93
C ILE A 46 8.61 -8.19 -6.95
N THR A 47 7.79 -9.13 -6.47
CA THR A 47 7.10 -10.11 -7.33
C THR A 47 5.59 -9.90 -7.38
N VAL A 48 5.06 -9.19 -6.40
CA VAL A 48 3.64 -8.84 -6.29
C VAL A 48 3.52 -7.37 -5.90
N VAL A 49 2.60 -6.65 -6.52
CA VAL A 49 2.20 -5.31 -6.09
C VAL A 49 0.69 -5.25 -5.94
N THR A 50 0.20 -4.44 -5.02
CA THR A 50 -1.20 -4.05 -5.01
C THR A 50 -1.31 -2.67 -5.66
N ALA A 51 -1.98 -2.60 -6.81
CA ALA A 51 -2.33 -1.32 -7.40
C ALA A 51 -3.38 -0.63 -6.52
N THR A 52 -3.07 0.55 -6.04
CA THR A 52 -3.90 1.31 -5.11
C THR A 52 -4.18 2.70 -5.64
N PRO A 53 -4.84 2.83 -6.81
CA PRO A 53 -5.22 4.15 -7.29
C PRO A 53 -6.12 4.86 -6.28
N HIS A 54 -6.08 6.19 -6.33
CA HIS A 54 -6.85 7.02 -5.42
C HIS A 54 -8.36 6.77 -5.52
N CYS A 55 -9.01 6.72 -4.34
CA CYS A 55 -10.46 6.75 -4.20
C CYS A 55 -10.84 7.90 -3.26
N HIS A 56 -10.97 9.11 -3.81
CA HIS A 56 -11.33 10.34 -3.10
C HIS A 56 -12.26 11.24 -3.93
N SER A 57 -12.62 12.40 -3.42
CA SER A 57 -13.64 13.28 -4.04
C SER A 57 -13.33 13.74 -5.46
N SER A 58 -12.06 13.86 -5.85
CA SER A 58 -11.65 14.30 -7.21
C SER A 58 -11.31 13.14 -8.15
N ILE A 59 -10.89 11.98 -7.61
CA ILE A 59 -10.61 10.75 -8.36
C ILE A 59 -11.38 9.63 -7.66
N HIS A 60 -12.59 9.34 -8.13
CA HIS A 60 -13.49 8.39 -7.48
C HIS A 60 -13.51 7.08 -8.26
N LEU A 61 -12.38 6.36 -8.22
CA LEU A 61 -12.26 5.03 -8.84
C LEU A 61 -12.85 3.98 -7.90
N LEU A 62 -13.92 3.36 -8.37
CA LEU A 62 -14.61 2.30 -7.65
C LEU A 62 -14.03 0.92 -8.00
N ARG A 63 -14.41 -0.07 -7.23
CA ARG A 63 -14.06 -1.48 -7.48
C ARG A 63 -14.38 -1.91 -8.91
N SER A 64 -15.54 -1.52 -9.45
CA SER A 64 -15.96 -1.84 -10.82
C SER A 64 -15.04 -1.25 -11.90
N ASP A 65 -14.37 -0.13 -11.61
CA ASP A 65 -13.44 0.53 -12.52
C ASP A 65 -12.04 -0.11 -12.42
N ILE A 66 -11.60 -0.42 -11.21
CA ILE A 66 -10.24 -0.90 -10.94
C ILE A 66 -10.02 -2.33 -11.46
N LEU A 67 -10.98 -3.24 -11.23
CA LEU A 67 -10.82 -4.65 -11.61
C LEU A 67 -10.52 -4.86 -13.10
N PRO A 68 -11.23 -4.22 -14.05
CA PRO A 68 -10.91 -4.32 -15.48
C PRO A 68 -9.52 -3.76 -15.81
N HIS A 69 -9.10 -2.63 -15.19
CA HIS A 69 -7.78 -2.04 -15.42
C HIS A 69 -6.65 -2.97 -14.96
N VAL A 70 -6.77 -3.55 -13.75
CA VAL A 70 -5.80 -4.53 -13.24
C VAL A 70 -5.73 -5.76 -14.13
N SER A 71 -6.88 -6.30 -14.55
CA SER A 71 -6.93 -7.45 -15.46
C SER A 71 -6.27 -7.13 -16.81
N ALA A 72 -6.54 -5.97 -17.39
CA ALA A 72 -5.90 -5.52 -18.63
C ALA A 72 -4.40 -5.38 -18.45
N PHE A 73 -3.96 -4.72 -17.39
CA PHE A 73 -2.53 -4.47 -17.14
C PHE A 73 -1.75 -5.76 -16.89
N ASN A 74 -2.32 -6.75 -16.18
CA ASN A 74 -1.69 -8.08 -16.03
C ASN A 74 -1.53 -8.81 -17.38
N ARG A 75 -2.43 -8.62 -18.34
CA ARG A 75 -2.25 -9.17 -19.71
C ARG A 75 -1.09 -8.49 -20.43
N GLU A 76 -0.95 -7.17 -20.29
CA GLU A 76 0.17 -6.41 -20.86
C GLU A 76 1.53 -6.82 -20.23
N LEU A 77 1.58 -7.02 -18.91
CA LEU A 77 2.76 -7.54 -18.23
C LEU A 77 3.17 -8.90 -18.76
N LYS A 78 2.20 -9.81 -18.95
CA LYS A 78 2.45 -11.14 -19.53
C LYS A 78 2.96 -11.02 -20.97
N ALA A 79 2.35 -10.19 -21.80
CA ALA A 79 2.77 -9.95 -23.18
C ALA A 79 4.18 -9.37 -23.27
N ALA A 80 4.54 -8.50 -22.31
CA ALA A 80 5.87 -7.88 -22.21
C ALA A 80 6.92 -8.78 -21.52
N GLY A 81 6.56 -10.00 -21.08
CA GLY A 81 7.47 -10.91 -20.38
C GLY A 81 7.94 -10.42 -19.02
N ILE A 82 7.14 -9.57 -18.34
CA ILE A 82 7.49 -9.02 -17.03
C ILE A 82 6.84 -9.89 -15.93
N PRO A 83 7.65 -10.59 -15.09
CA PRO A 83 7.15 -11.52 -14.08
C PRO A 83 6.68 -10.80 -12.80
N LEU A 84 5.76 -9.84 -12.95
CA LEU A 84 5.12 -9.11 -11.86
C LEU A 84 3.62 -9.48 -11.83
N ILE A 85 3.09 -9.71 -10.65
CA ILE A 85 1.64 -9.87 -10.41
C ILE A 85 1.10 -8.57 -9.84
N VAL A 86 0.07 -8.01 -10.45
CA VAL A 86 -0.64 -6.84 -9.93
C VAL A 86 -1.98 -7.30 -9.36
N LEU A 87 -2.16 -7.08 -8.06
CA LEU A 87 -3.42 -7.27 -7.35
C LEU A 87 -4.23 -5.96 -7.34
N PRO A 88 -5.56 -6.04 -7.36
CA PRO A 88 -6.39 -4.84 -7.24
C PRO A 88 -6.40 -4.30 -5.80
N GLY A 89 -6.66 -3.01 -5.66
CA GLY A 89 -6.83 -2.32 -4.40
C GLY A 89 -7.18 -0.85 -4.65
N SER A 90 -7.38 -0.09 -3.60
CA SER A 90 -7.54 1.37 -3.62
C SER A 90 -6.86 1.99 -2.42
N GLU A 91 -6.32 3.18 -2.60
CA GLU A 91 -6.06 4.11 -1.52
C GLU A 91 -7.34 4.91 -1.24
N ILE A 92 -8.04 4.53 -0.16
CA ILE A 92 -9.38 5.04 0.14
C ILE A 92 -9.28 6.21 1.09
N GLN A 93 -9.74 7.38 0.67
CA GLN A 93 -9.73 8.57 1.52
C GLN A 93 -10.83 8.53 2.57
N ALA A 94 -10.43 8.56 3.84
CA ALA A 94 -11.31 8.51 5.01
C ALA A 94 -11.44 9.90 5.66
N PHE A 95 -12.06 10.87 4.95
CA PHE A 95 -12.33 12.23 5.47
C PHE A 95 -13.69 12.36 6.18
N ASN A 96 -14.60 11.40 5.98
CA ASN A 96 -15.92 11.37 6.58
C ASN A 96 -16.32 9.93 6.89
N SER A 97 -16.33 9.58 8.16
CA SER A 97 -16.59 8.21 8.62
C SER A 97 -18.00 7.71 8.23
N ALA A 98 -19.01 8.58 8.21
CA ALA A 98 -20.35 8.18 7.83
C ALA A 98 -20.46 7.89 6.32
N ALA A 99 -19.79 8.69 5.48
CA ALA A 99 -19.69 8.43 4.05
C ALA A 99 -18.93 7.13 3.78
N TYR A 100 -17.76 6.94 4.42
CA TYR A 100 -16.98 5.72 4.32
C TYR A 100 -17.79 4.47 4.66
N ARG A 101 -18.51 4.48 5.81
CA ARG A 101 -19.34 3.33 6.22
C ARG A 101 -20.44 3.02 5.21
N ARG A 102 -21.11 4.03 4.67
CA ARG A 102 -22.15 3.86 3.65
C ARG A 102 -21.59 3.22 2.37
N GLU A 103 -20.47 3.71 1.88
CA GLU A 103 -19.81 3.20 0.67
C GLU A 103 -19.23 1.81 0.88
N PHE A 104 -18.68 1.54 2.06
CA PHE A 104 -18.24 0.20 2.46
C PHE A 104 -19.40 -0.80 2.44
N GLU A 105 -20.57 -0.47 3.02
CA GLU A 105 -21.74 -1.36 3.04
C GLU A 105 -22.35 -1.52 1.62
N ALA A 106 -22.16 -0.56 0.75
CA ALA A 106 -22.55 -0.66 -0.66
C ALA A 106 -21.56 -1.47 -1.53
N ASP A 107 -20.47 -1.99 -0.94
CA ASP A 107 -19.43 -2.80 -1.60
C ASP A 107 -18.78 -2.11 -2.81
N VAL A 108 -18.62 -0.78 -2.74
CA VAL A 108 -18.07 -0.02 -3.86
C VAL A 108 -16.54 0.13 -3.81
N PHE A 109 -15.91 -0.06 -2.64
CA PHE A 109 -14.48 0.03 -2.49
C PHE A 109 -13.75 -1.22 -3.02
N CYS A 110 -12.61 -1.01 -3.65
CA CYS A 110 -11.66 -2.07 -3.95
C CYS A 110 -10.65 -2.17 -2.80
N HIS A 111 -10.91 -3.02 -1.83
CA HIS A 111 -9.96 -3.27 -0.75
C HIS A 111 -8.74 -4.03 -1.27
N LEU A 112 -7.64 -4.11 -0.50
CA LEU A 112 -6.39 -4.74 -0.96
C LEU A 112 -6.64 -6.19 -1.39
N GLY A 113 -6.21 -6.54 -2.61
CA GLY A 113 -6.43 -7.83 -3.23
C GLY A 113 -7.89 -8.12 -3.60
N ASP A 114 -8.75 -7.10 -3.67
CA ASP A 114 -10.21 -7.28 -3.79
C ASP A 114 -10.77 -8.22 -2.72
N SER A 115 -10.19 -8.16 -1.53
CA SER A 115 -10.49 -9.02 -0.39
C SER A 115 -11.11 -8.21 0.74
N ARG A 116 -11.64 -8.89 1.75
CA ARG A 116 -12.15 -8.21 2.95
C ARG A 116 -11.24 -8.41 4.17
N THR A 117 -9.94 -8.62 3.94
CA THR A 117 -8.97 -8.81 5.03
C THR A 117 -8.18 -7.56 5.36
N PHE A 118 -7.82 -6.76 4.35
CA PHE A 118 -7.03 -5.52 4.52
C PHE A 118 -7.61 -4.37 3.70
N THR A 119 -7.57 -3.16 4.26
CA THR A 119 -7.96 -1.93 3.56
C THR A 119 -6.92 -0.86 3.79
N LEU A 120 -6.56 -0.11 2.74
CA LEU A 120 -5.64 1.02 2.81
C LEU A 120 -6.46 2.30 2.95
N LEU A 121 -6.19 3.06 4.02
CA LEU A 121 -6.90 4.29 4.35
C LEU A 121 -5.95 5.47 4.28
N GLU A 122 -6.25 6.45 3.46
CA GLU A 122 -5.62 7.76 3.50
C GLU A 122 -6.50 8.74 4.28
N PHE A 123 -5.96 9.42 5.27
CA PHE A 123 -6.63 10.56 5.87
C PHE A 123 -6.42 11.82 5.01
N SER A 124 -7.29 12.82 5.18
CA SER A 124 -7.16 14.09 4.46
C SER A 124 -5.81 14.77 4.73
N TRP A 125 -5.27 15.44 3.74
CA TRP A 125 -4.10 16.31 3.89
C TRP A 125 -4.41 17.57 4.73
N SER A 126 -5.69 17.99 4.80
CA SER A 126 -6.14 19.03 5.73
C SER A 126 -6.52 18.43 7.08
N GLU A 127 -5.91 18.94 8.14
CA GLU A 127 -6.22 18.58 9.52
C GLU A 127 -7.70 18.81 9.89
N GLU A 128 -8.31 19.86 9.33
CA GLU A 128 -9.71 20.21 9.56
C GLU A 128 -10.67 19.11 9.10
N LEU A 129 -10.21 18.28 8.14
CA LEU A 129 -10.96 17.15 7.60
C LEU A 129 -10.53 15.80 8.21
N PHE A 130 -9.65 15.82 9.22
CA PHE A 130 -9.33 14.61 9.97
C PHE A 130 -10.53 14.23 10.85
N PRO A 131 -11.12 13.02 10.67
CA PRO A 131 -12.35 12.66 11.36
C PRO A 131 -12.16 12.59 12.88
N ALA A 132 -12.97 13.33 13.63
CA ALA A 132 -12.96 13.29 15.09
C ALA A 132 -13.29 11.89 15.63
N ASP A 133 -14.05 11.09 14.86
CA ASP A 133 -14.41 9.69 15.17
C ASP A 133 -13.52 8.66 14.42
N SER A 134 -12.29 9.05 14.08
CA SER A 134 -11.33 8.18 13.37
C SER A 134 -11.04 6.88 14.13
N VAL A 135 -10.93 6.94 15.46
CA VAL A 135 -10.71 5.75 16.32
C VAL A 135 -11.90 4.80 16.24
N GLU A 136 -13.12 5.33 16.30
CA GLU A 136 -14.37 4.57 16.16
C GLU A 136 -14.51 3.98 14.76
N LEU A 137 -14.02 4.68 13.72
CA LEU A 137 -13.95 4.13 12.37
C LEU A 137 -13.02 2.93 12.28
N ILE A 138 -11.81 3.03 12.86
CA ILE A 138 -10.86 1.91 12.91
C ILE A 138 -11.49 0.71 13.64
N LYS A 139 -12.08 0.90 14.83
CA LYS A 139 -12.76 -0.17 15.57
C LYS A 139 -13.87 -0.81 14.75
N TRP A 140 -14.71 0.01 14.10
CA TRP A 140 -15.81 -0.45 13.27
C TRP A 140 -15.33 -1.32 12.09
N ILE A 141 -14.20 -0.98 11.44
CA ILE A 141 -13.58 -1.80 10.40
C ILE A 141 -13.04 -3.11 11.00
N ARG A 142 -12.42 -3.04 12.18
CA ARG A 142 -11.89 -4.21 12.89
C ARG A 142 -12.97 -5.23 13.30
N GLU A 143 -14.14 -4.75 13.70
CA GLU A 143 -15.31 -5.58 14.03
C GLU A 143 -15.80 -6.39 12.82
N ARG A 144 -15.48 -5.94 11.60
CA ARG A 144 -15.77 -6.64 10.33
C ARG A 144 -14.66 -7.59 9.88
N ASN A 145 -13.75 -7.95 10.79
CA ASN A 145 -12.58 -8.82 10.56
C ASN A 145 -11.60 -8.26 9.50
N MET A 146 -11.67 -6.97 9.18
CA MET A 146 -10.75 -6.30 8.27
C MET A 146 -9.69 -5.53 9.04
N ARG A 147 -8.45 -5.55 8.54
CA ARG A 147 -7.34 -4.78 9.09
C ARG A 147 -7.18 -3.47 8.31
N PRO A 148 -7.44 -2.31 8.92
CA PRO A 148 -7.10 -1.04 8.31
C PRO A 148 -5.59 -0.79 8.39
N ILE A 149 -5.04 -0.28 7.28
CA ILE A 149 -3.67 0.19 7.16
C ILE A 149 -3.74 1.68 6.86
N VAL A 150 -3.23 2.51 7.76
CA VAL A 150 -3.18 3.97 7.55
C VAL A 150 -1.98 4.30 6.68
N ALA A 151 -2.25 4.91 5.53
CA ALA A 151 -1.23 5.29 4.57
C ALA A 151 -0.40 6.47 5.06
N HIS A 152 0.88 6.36 4.94
CA HIS A 152 1.94 7.39 5.06
C HIS A 152 1.67 8.57 6.01
N PRO A 153 1.30 8.35 7.30
CA PRO A 153 1.02 9.44 8.23
C PRO A 153 2.25 10.36 8.45
N GLU A 154 3.44 9.86 8.22
CA GLU A 154 4.68 10.65 8.28
C GLU A 154 4.72 11.78 7.24
N ARG A 155 3.91 11.72 6.19
CA ARG A 155 3.80 12.77 5.18
C ARG A 155 2.80 13.85 5.57
N HIS A 156 1.86 13.55 6.47
CA HIS A 156 0.86 14.51 6.94
C HIS A 156 1.45 15.45 8.00
N HIS A 157 1.34 16.75 7.75
CA HIS A 157 1.89 17.77 8.62
C HIS A 157 1.36 17.67 10.06
N TYR A 158 0.06 17.46 10.24
CA TYR A 158 -0.56 17.37 11.56
C TYR A 158 -0.13 16.13 12.36
N PHE A 159 0.08 14.98 11.73
CA PHE A 159 0.62 13.81 12.43
C PHE A 159 2.08 14.03 12.85
N ARG A 160 2.88 14.75 12.04
CA ARG A 160 4.25 15.08 12.43
C ARG A 160 4.29 16.04 13.63
N GLN A 161 3.37 16.99 13.68
CA GLN A 161 3.26 17.94 14.80
C GLN A 161 2.63 17.34 16.04
N ARG A 162 1.66 16.43 15.86
CA ARG A 162 0.88 15.79 16.93
C ARG A 162 0.87 14.26 16.76
N PRO A 163 2.03 13.61 16.98
CA PRO A 163 2.15 12.16 16.81
C PRO A 163 1.25 11.36 17.75
N GLU A 164 0.79 11.98 18.85
CA GLU A 164 -0.20 11.42 19.77
C GLU A 164 -1.56 11.11 19.12
N LEU A 165 -1.88 11.73 17.97
CA LEU A 165 -3.10 11.39 17.20
C LEU A 165 -3.04 10.00 16.59
N LEU A 166 -1.84 9.46 16.36
CA LEU A 166 -1.68 8.17 15.70
C LEU A 166 -1.80 6.99 16.67
N GLN A 167 -1.36 7.17 17.94
CA GLN A 167 -1.38 6.09 18.92
C GLN A 167 -2.78 5.50 19.15
N PRO A 168 -3.85 6.28 19.31
CA PRO A 168 -5.20 5.73 19.46
C PRO A 168 -5.68 4.90 18.26
N LEU A 169 -5.22 5.21 17.04
CA LEU A 169 -5.54 4.42 15.84
C LEU A 169 -4.82 3.07 15.88
N VAL A 170 -3.55 3.05 16.29
CA VAL A 170 -2.76 1.82 16.49
C VAL A 170 -3.40 0.97 17.59
N ASP A 171 -3.75 1.55 18.72
CA ASP A 171 -4.40 0.86 19.85
C ASP A 171 -5.77 0.28 19.44
N ALA A 172 -6.48 0.94 18.53
CA ALA A 172 -7.73 0.43 17.95
C ALA A 172 -7.51 -0.68 16.93
N GLY A 173 -6.26 -0.99 16.58
CA GLY A 173 -5.85 -2.10 15.73
C GLY A 173 -5.52 -1.73 14.29
N ALA A 174 -5.27 -0.47 13.97
CA ALA A 174 -4.71 -0.08 12.68
C ALA A 174 -3.23 -0.47 12.58
N TRP A 175 -2.80 -0.83 11.39
CA TRP A 175 -1.39 -0.83 11.01
C TRP A 175 -1.03 0.47 10.33
N ILE A 176 0.25 0.79 10.32
CA ILE A 176 0.76 2.04 9.74
C ILE A 176 1.68 1.70 8.59
N GLN A 177 1.37 2.22 7.41
CA GLN A 177 2.29 2.16 6.28
C GLN A 177 3.24 3.35 6.33
N ILE A 178 4.53 3.06 6.29
CA ILE A 178 5.60 4.04 6.14
C ILE A 178 6.12 3.96 4.71
N THR A 179 6.19 5.12 4.05
CA THR A 179 6.75 5.21 2.69
C THR A 179 8.27 5.12 2.75
N VAL A 180 8.87 4.27 1.90
CA VAL A 180 10.33 4.10 1.83
C VAL A 180 11.04 5.42 1.55
N ASP A 181 10.52 6.22 0.61
CA ASP A 181 11.12 7.52 0.28
C ASP A 181 11.07 8.53 1.44
N SER A 182 10.09 8.44 2.35
CA SER A 182 10.10 9.22 3.61
C SER A 182 11.27 8.78 4.50
N LEU A 183 11.42 7.48 4.68
CA LEU A 183 12.48 6.90 5.51
C LEU A 183 13.88 7.25 4.99
N LEU A 184 14.06 7.30 3.68
CA LEU A 184 15.30 7.68 3.01
C LEU A 184 15.52 9.21 2.97
N GLY A 185 14.51 10.01 3.33
CA GLY A 185 14.60 11.47 3.43
C GLY A 185 14.19 12.22 2.17
N ASN A 186 13.66 11.53 1.15
CA ASN A 186 13.24 12.14 -0.12
C ASN A 186 11.99 13.05 0.04
N PHE A 187 11.20 12.85 1.11
CA PHE A 187 10.07 13.71 1.49
C PHE A 187 10.42 14.70 2.62
N GLY A 188 11.70 14.95 2.81
CA GLY A 188 12.23 15.93 3.75
C GLY A 188 12.57 15.35 5.13
N PRO A 189 13.32 16.15 5.93
CA PRO A 189 13.88 15.68 7.19
C PRO A 189 12.81 15.38 8.25
N GLU A 190 11.71 16.11 8.26
CA GLU A 190 10.63 15.91 9.24
C GLU A 190 9.91 14.57 9.03
N ALA A 191 9.60 14.23 7.76
CA ALA A 191 9.01 12.94 7.43
C ALA A 191 9.95 11.79 7.79
N LYS A 192 11.25 11.94 7.50
CA LYS A 192 12.28 10.96 7.87
C LYS A 192 12.33 10.74 9.38
N VAL A 193 12.45 11.80 10.17
CA VAL A 193 12.53 11.70 11.64
C VAL A 193 11.28 11.00 12.21
N PHE A 194 10.09 11.33 11.68
CA PHE A 194 8.86 10.67 12.10
C PHE A 194 8.88 9.17 11.74
N ALA A 195 9.23 8.82 10.49
CA ALA A 195 9.31 7.45 10.01
C ALA A 195 10.28 6.59 10.84
N GLU A 196 11.49 7.11 11.09
CA GLU A 196 12.50 6.46 11.93
C GLU A 196 11.99 6.23 13.35
N ARG A 197 11.42 7.26 13.98
CA ARG A 197 10.87 7.17 15.34
C ARG A 197 9.77 6.10 15.40
N PHE A 198 8.83 6.13 14.44
CA PHE A 198 7.73 5.17 14.41
C PHE A 198 8.24 3.74 14.29
N LEU A 199 9.14 3.47 13.34
CA LEU A 199 9.71 2.15 13.15
C LEU A 199 10.52 1.62 14.35
N ARG A 200 11.11 2.52 15.16
CA ARG A 200 11.81 2.14 16.40
C ARG A 200 10.87 1.76 17.53
N THR A 201 9.72 2.42 17.62
CA THR A 201 8.85 2.34 18.82
C THR A 201 7.61 1.47 18.63
N HIS A 202 7.21 1.21 17.38
CA HIS A 202 5.98 0.49 17.06
C HIS A 202 6.26 -0.74 16.20
N ARG A 203 5.58 -1.84 16.53
CA ARG A 203 5.65 -3.06 15.73
C ARG A 203 4.63 -3.06 14.59
N ASP A 204 3.51 -2.39 14.73
CA ASP A 204 2.38 -2.36 13.80
C ASP A 204 2.64 -1.50 12.55
N ALA A 205 3.75 -1.81 11.86
CA ALA A 205 4.20 -1.09 10.66
C ALA A 205 4.38 -2.02 9.47
N ILE A 206 4.20 -1.47 8.26
CA ILE A 206 4.63 -2.04 6.99
C ILE A 206 5.40 -0.97 6.20
N LEU A 207 6.28 -1.42 5.29
CA LEU A 207 6.89 -0.54 4.30
C LEU A 207 6.16 -0.69 2.96
N ALA A 208 5.97 0.43 2.26
CA ALA A 208 5.48 0.44 0.89
C ALA A 208 6.18 1.56 0.10
N SER A 209 6.11 1.49 -1.23
CA SER A 209 6.77 2.49 -2.07
C SER A 209 5.98 3.77 -2.23
N ASP A 210 4.67 3.68 -2.33
CA ASP A 210 3.79 4.77 -2.80
C ASP A 210 4.31 5.35 -4.15
N ALA A 211 4.75 4.44 -5.03
CA ALA A 211 5.40 4.81 -6.27
C ALA A 211 4.38 5.25 -7.32
N HIS A 212 4.62 6.42 -7.90
CA HIS A 212 3.85 6.99 -9.00
C HIS A 212 4.61 6.92 -10.33
N ASN A 213 5.93 6.81 -10.26
CA ASN A 213 6.81 6.68 -11.42
C ASN A 213 8.21 6.26 -10.95
N THR A 214 9.10 5.95 -11.89
CA THR A 214 10.47 5.51 -11.59
C THR A 214 11.38 6.59 -10.99
N LYS A 215 10.99 7.86 -11.00
CA LYS A 215 11.76 8.96 -10.40
C LYS A 215 11.37 9.18 -8.92
N ARG A 216 10.14 8.82 -8.57
CA ARG A 216 9.59 8.86 -7.21
C ARG A 216 9.47 7.44 -6.66
N CYS A 217 10.57 6.70 -6.65
CA CYS A 217 10.60 5.35 -6.11
C CYS A 217 12.05 4.91 -5.89
N SER A 218 12.45 4.79 -4.64
CA SER A 218 13.78 4.27 -4.28
C SER A 218 13.84 2.74 -4.18
N GLY A 219 12.69 2.07 -4.32
CA GLY A 219 12.55 0.62 -4.16
C GLY A 219 12.40 0.16 -2.70
N LEU A 220 11.67 -0.95 -2.51
CA LEU A 220 11.50 -1.53 -1.17
C LEU A 220 12.81 -2.08 -0.60
N SER A 221 13.68 -2.63 -1.46
CA SER A 221 14.98 -3.17 -1.04
C SER A 221 15.85 -2.13 -0.33
N ALA A 222 15.82 -0.87 -0.78
CA ALA A 222 16.52 0.23 -0.13
C ALA A 222 15.96 0.53 1.27
N GLY A 223 14.64 0.48 1.44
CA GLY A 223 13.97 0.64 2.73
C GLY A 223 14.34 -0.46 3.72
N TYR A 224 14.28 -1.72 3.30
CA TYR A 224 14.68 -2.86 4.14
C TYR A 224 16.17 -2.86 4.46
N ALA A 225 17.03 -2.45 3.53
CA ALA A 225 18.45 -2.26 3.78
C ALA A 225 18.69 -1.19 4.85
N TRP A 226 18.02 -0.05 4.74
CA TRP A 226 18.07 1.02 5.73
C TRP A 226 17.65 0.52 7.12
N VAL A 227 16.52 -0.21 7.20
CA VAL A 227 16.05 -0.79 8.47
C VAL A 227 17.06 -1.76 9.05
N THR A 228 17.64 -2.63 8.23
CA THR A 228 18.66 -3.58 8.66
C THR A 228 19.88 -2.87 9.26
N GLU A 229 20.35 -1.81 8.60
CA GLU A 229 21.52 -1.05 9.03
C GLU A 229 21.28 -0.24 10.32
N HIS A 230 20.11 0.39 10.47
CA HIS A 230 19.85 1.34 11.53
C HIS A 230 18.99 0.80 12.69
N LEU A 231 18.19 -0.26 12.45
CA LEU A 231 17.29 -0.85 13.45
C LEU A 231 17.57 -2.33 13.72
N GLY A 232 18.47 -2.93 12.94
CA GLY A 232 18.86 -4.32 13.06
C GLY A 232 18.07 -5.28 12.15
N SER A 233 18.70 -6.44 11.87
CA SER A 233 18.15 -7.46 10.98
C SER A 233 16.84 -8.06 11.49
N GLU A 234 16.67 -8.19 12.81
CA GLU A 234 15.43 -8.69 13.42
C GLU A 234 14.24 -7.79 13.07
N ARG A 235 14.41 -6.46 13.14
CA ARG A 235 13.36 -5.51 12.78
C ARG A 235 13.04 -5.55 11.30
N SER A 236 14.04 -5.67 10.46
CA SER A 236 13.84 -5.82 9.01
C SER A 236 13.06 -7.09 8.69
N GLN A 237 13.39 -8.21 9.34
CA GLN A 237 12.70 -9.47 9.15
C GLN A 237 11.23 -9.41 9.64
N ASP A 238 10.97 -8.78 10.77
CA ASP A 238 9.62 -8.56 11.32
C ASP A 238 8.71 -7.80 10.32
N LEU A 239 9.25 -6.80 9.63
CA LEU A 239 8.52 -6.07 8.58
C LEU A 239 8.30 -6.93 7.32
N LEU A 240 9.30 -7.71 6.91
CA LEU A 240 9.19 -8.63 5.78
C LEU A 240 8.16 -9.73 6.05
N ASP A 241 8.18 -10.33 7.24
CA ASP A 241 7.26 -11.39 7.63
C ASP A 241 5.81 -10.87 7.66
N ARG A 242 5.62 -9.63 8.10
CA ARG A 242 4.32 -8.99 8.09
C ARG A 242 3.81 -8.73 6.67
N ALA A 243 4.65 -8.21 5.79
CA ALA A 243 4.31 -8.02 4.39
C ALA A 243 4.00 -9.36 3.68
N GLU A 244 4.78 -10.40 3.97
CA GLU A 244 4.57 -11.75 3.43
C GLU A 244 3.25 -12.36 3.93
N MET A 245 2.90 -12.17 5.22
CA MET A 245 1.61 -12.59 5.76
C MET A 245 0.44 -11.94 4.99
N VAL A 246 0.52 -10.64 4.72
CA VAL A 246 -0.47 -9.95 3.90
C VAL A 246 -0.52 -10.56 2.49
N ARG A 247 0.64 -10.71 1.83
CA ARG A 247 0.73 -11.31 0.50
C ARG A 247 0.05 -12.69 0.44
N MET A 248 0.36 -13.55 1.41
CA MET A 248 -0.25 -14.90 1.48
C MET A 248 -1.76 -14.83 1.62
N SER A 249 -2.27 -13.96 2.47
CA SER A 249 -3.71 -13.76 2.66
C SER A 249 -4.40 -13.32 1.35
N LEU A 250 -3.86 -12.27 0.70
CA LEU A 250 -4.42 -11.74 -0.54
C LEU A 250 -4.39 -12.77 -1.68
N MET A 251 -3.29 -13.51 -1.82
CA MET A 251 -3.14 -14.53 -2.88
C MET A 251 -4.04 -15.74 -2.64
N ALA A 252 -4.28 -16.14 -1.39
CA ALA A 252 -5.18 -17.26 -1.08
C ALA A 252 -6.62 -16.93 -1.47
N GLU A 253 -7.08 -15.70 -1.22
CA GLU A 253 -8.43 -15.28 -1.60
C GLU A 253 -8.60 -15.20 -3.12
N GLN A 254 -7.60 -14.72 -3.86
CA GLN A 254 -7.61 -14.73 -5.33
C GLN A 254 -7.75 -16.15 -5.93
N ALA A 255 -7.16 -17.15 -5.29
CA ALA A 255 -7.24 -18.54 -5.73
C ALA A 255 -8.64 -19.15 -5.51
N THR A 256 -9.46 -18.58 -4.64
CA THR A 256 -10.82 -19.07 -4.34
C THR A 256 -11.91 -18.44 -5.19
N ILE A 257 -11.60 -17.34 -5.92
CA ILE A 257 -12.56 -16.71 -6.83
C ILE A 257 -12.71 -17.62 -8.07
N PRO A 258 -13.93 -18.15 -8.37
CA PRO A 258 -14.14 -18.96 -9.56
C PRO A 258 -13.79 -18.15 -10.80
N THR A 259 -12.92 -18.68 -11.65
CA THR A 259 -12.66 -18.10 -12.97
C THR A 259 -13.98 -18.13 -13.74
N ILE A 260 -14.65 -16.99 -13.87
CA ILE A 260 -15.81 -16.86 -14.75
C ILE A 260 -15.26 -17.05 -16.17
N GLN A 261 -15.30 -18.28 -16.66
CA GLN A 261 -15.06 -18.54 -18.07
C GLN A 261 -16.14 -17.77 -18.84
N SER A 262 -15.73 -16.74 -19.57
CA SER A 262 -16.58 -16.11 -20.56
C SER A 262 -17.00 -17.19 -21.56
N LYS A 263 -18.22 -17.67 -21.44
CA LYS A 263 -18.86 -18.39 -22.57
C LYS A 263 -19.06 -17.34 -23.65
N ALA A 264 -18.07 -17.24 -24.54
CA ALA A 264 -18.28 -16.66 -25.84
C ALA A 264 -19.25 -17.59 -26.58
N GLY A 265 -20.47 -17.14 -26.73
CA GLY A 265 -21.47 -17.68 -27.64
C GLY A 265 -21.56 -16.80 -28.88
#